data_9711c80abf9fc9198b0d8166f804bcd2
#
_entry.id   9711c80abf9fc9198b0d8166f804bcd2
#
_cell.length_a   1.000
_cell.length_b   1.000
_cell.length_c   1.000
_cell.angle_alpha   90.00
_cell.angle_beta   90.00
_cell.angle_gamma   90.00
#
_symmetry.space_group_name_H-M   'P 1'
#
loop_
_entity.id
_entity.type
_entity.pdbx_description
1 polymer ?
#
loop_
_entity_poly.entity_id
_entity_poly.type
_entity_poly.pdbx_seq_one_letter_code
_entity_poly.pdbx_strand_id
1 'polypeptide(L)'
;MQKSPKKTKFRKFRNSKFTGRHKDKGDKRGLLEKLASSIQDQTSNTKSRLFIVWGILMVSGLGLTINLYNLQIVKGPKLTEYARNQQMVSVRPFMPRRPVVDRNSDLLAIDRPVYTLYAHPKLFDKSNEDMAERLAPILAKDTAELVKTFQSKRSGIILAPALPEEIIDRVISLRLNGLEWTQKYSRFYPPDDLVADVVGYVNVDRRGQAGVEYSQEKLLERPVQTVRLSRSGNGVLMPDRAPEGFLHFDDLRLQLTIDSRLQRIARIALKQQMEKFDAKRGAVIVMDALDGSLLALVSQPTYNPNEYAKANISLFKNWTVADLYEPGSTFKPLNVAIALENGIIKPDDMFNDSGSIRVANYTIKNAMNNGNGRISIAQILQYSSNIGMVQIIQRLKPSIYYNWLERLGLGQKVDTDLPFEVGGRLKSQEEFIASPIEAATTSFGQGFSMTPLQLVQMHGALANGGKLVTPHVVRGLIDSKGQMHDSPTHTIPRQIFSTATTQKVVEMMETVVTQGSGKPAQIPGYRIAGKTGTAQKASPNGGYIKGARMTSFVAILPVESPRYVVFALVDEPKGESAYGSTVAAPIVKSVIEALIPLEQIPPSKAIEEQKGVP
;
A
#
# COMPACT_ATOMS: atom_id res chain seq x y z
N MET A 1 12.17 -19.86 -25.58
CA MET A 1 12.43 -21.33 -25.56
C MET A 1 11.47 -21.97 -24.57
N GLN A 2 10.42 -22.57 -25.15
CA GLN A 2 9.37 -23.28 -24.43
C GLN A 2 9.88 -24.64 -23.94
N LYS A 3 9.53 -25.01 -22.70
CA LYS A 3 9.49 -26.41 -22.28
C LYS A 3 8.12 -26.70 -21.66
N SER A 4 7.38 -27.52 -22.35
CA SER A 4 6.09 -28.13 -22.05
C SER A 4 6.21 -29.17 -20.89
N PRO A 5 5.21 -29.34 -20.03
CA PRO A 5 5.20 -30.38 -19.01
C PRO A 5 4.68 -31.72 -19.56
N LYS A 6 5.31 -32.80 -19.10
CA LYS A 6 5.04 -34.20 -19.44
C LYS A 6 3.67 -34.66 -18.94
N LYS A 7 2.88 -35.25 -19.84
CA LYS A 7 1.62 -35.96 -19.56
C LYS A 7 1.89 -37.29 -18.84
N THR A 8 1.27 -37.49 -17.68
CA THR A 8 1.22 -38.77 -16.98
C THR A 8 0.11 -39.63 -17.57
N LYS A 9 0.47 -40.82 -18.07
CA LYS A 9 -0.43 -41.82 -18.67
C LYS A 9 -1.24 -42.53 -17.58
N PHE A 10 -2.56 -42.43 -17.65
CA PHE A 10 -3.48 -43.34 -16.98
C PHE A 10 -3.48 -44.71 -17.65
N ARG A 11 -3.21 -45.76 -16.87
CA ARG A 11 -3.24 -47.16 -17.27
C ARG A 11 -4.67 -47.69 -17.12
N LYS A 12 -5.37 -47.92 -18.24
CA LYS A 12 -6.67 -48.59 -18.28
C LYS A 12 -6.46 -50.10 -17.96
N PHE A 13 -7.16 -50.58 -16.99
CA PHE A 13 -7.35 -52.04 -16.80
C PHE A 13 -8.36 -52.54 -17.83
N ARG A 14 -7.90 -53.54 -18.58
CA ARG A 14 -8.66 -54.14 -19.65
C ARG A 14 -9.22 -55.48 -19.16
N ASN A 15 -10.54 -55.62 -19.16
CA ASN A 15 -11.24 -56.90 -18.92
C ASN A 15 -10.78 -57.94 -19.95
N SER A 16 -10.26 -59.10 -19.49
CA SER A 16 -10.05 -60.27 -20.34
C SER A 16 -11.20 -61.24 -20.13
N LYS A 17 -11.92 -61.51 -21.19
CA LYS A 17 -12.90 -62.60 -21.33
C LYS A 17 -12.16 -63.92 -21.31
N PHE A 18 -12.54 -64.82 -20.42
CA PHE A 18 -12.15 -66.23 -20.46
C PHE A 18 -13.13 -66.95 -21.38
N THR A 19 -12.62 -67.45 -22.49
CA THR A 19 -13.27 -68.49 -23.33
C THR A 19 -12.68 -69.82 -22.90
N GLY A 20 -13.56 -70.80 -22.66
CA GLY A 20 -13.25 -72.11 -22.17
C GLY A 20 -12.52 -73.01 -23.19
N ARG A 21 -11.81 -73.95 -22.66
CA ARG A 21 -11.45 -75.20 -23.39
C ARG A 21 -11.55 -76.37 -22.43
N HIS A 22 -12.49 -77.27 -22.78
CA HIS A 22 -12.60 -78.61 -22.22
C HIS A 22 -11.29 -79.35 -22.41
N LYS A 23 -10.84 -80.01 -21.33
CA LYS A 23 -10.39 -81.43 -21.39
C LYS A 23 -10.12 -81.94 -19.98
N ASP A 24 -10.64 -83.07 -19.87
CA ASP A 24 -10.32 -84.31 -19.13
C ASP A 24 -10.82 -84.40 -17.68
N LYS A 25 -11.90 -85.16 -17.63
CA LYS A 25 -12.35 -85.90 -16.47
C LYS A 25 -11.43 -87.09 -16.22
N GLY A 26 -10.80 -87.15 -15.10
CA GLY A 26 -10.07 -88.25 -14.55
C GLY A 26 -10.14 -88.23 -13.00
N ASP A 27 -10.95 -89.07 -12.53
CA ASP A 27 -10.76 -89.82 -11.25
C ASP A 27 -10.58 -89.01 -9.93
N LYS A 28 -11.59 -88.20 -9.58
CA LYS A 28 -11.76 -87.75 -8.17
C LYS A 28 -13.10 -88.20 -7.56
N ARG A 29 -13.95 -88.89 -8.27
CA ARG A 29 -15.19 -89.44 -7.72
C ARG A 29 -14.96 -90.66 -6.82
N GLY A 30 -13.95 -91.47 -7.10
CA GLY A 30 -13.65 -92.68 -6.29
C GLY A 30 -13.16 -92.40 -4.89
N LEU A 31 -12.53 -91.18 -4.65
CA LEU A 31 -12.04 -90.85 -3.30
C LEU A 31 -13.12 -90.19 -2.44
N LEU A 32 -13.97 -89.45 -3.04
CA LEU A 32 -15.09 -88.77 -2.31
C LEU A 32 -16.24 -89.73 -2.03
N GLU A 33 -16.49 -90.73 -2.93
CA GLU A 33 -17.48 -91.83 -2.69
C GLU A 33 -16.97 -92.81 -1.64
N LYS A 34 -15.66 -93.13 -1.59
CA LYS A 34 -15.07 -93.92 -0.52
C LYS A 34 -15.05 -93.19 0.82
N LEU A 35 -14.87 -91.89 0.86
CA LEU A 35 -14.98 -91.09 2.07
C LEU A 35 -16.47 -90.95 2.49
N ALA A 36 -17.38 -90.79 1.53
CA ALA A 36 -18.80 -90.68 1.83
C ALA A 36 -19.39 -92.04 2.32
N SER A 37 -19.00 -93.22 1.69
CA SER A 37 -19.44 -94.50 2.15
C SER A 37 -18.85 -94.90 3.51
N SER A 38 -17.58 -94.49 3.79
CA SER A 38 -16.97 -94.66 5.11
C SER A 38 -17.54 -93.78 6.21
N ILE A 39 -18.13 -92.64 5.84
CA ILE A 39 -18.77 -91.76 6.77
C ILE A 39 -20.25 -92.19 6.99
N GLN A 40 -20.88 -92.88 6.04
CA GLN A 40 -22.27 -93.31 6.13
C GLN A 40 -22.50 -94.55 7.03
N ASP A 41 -21.48 -95.35 7.22
CA ASP A 41 -21.58 -96.61 8.06
C ASP A 41 -21.22 -96.38 9.54
N GLN A 42 -20.64 -95.17 9.89
CA GLN A 42 -20.26 -94.89 11.29
C GLN A 42 -21.13 -93.86 12.01
N THR A 43 -22.19 -93.37 11.43
CA THR A 43 -22.92 -92.16 11.97
C THR A 43 -24.36 -92.46 12.41
N SER A 44 -24.68 -93.61 12.90
CA SER A 44 -25.95 -93.86 13.63
C SER A 44 -25.94 -93.33 15.07
N ASN A 45 -24.82 -92.75 15.52
CA ASN A 45 -24.70 -92.25 16.89
C ASN A 45 -24.78 -90.72 16.89
N THR A 46 -25.91 -90.16 17.29
CA THR A 46 -26.25 -88.69 17.40
C THR A 46 -25.17 -87.93 18.20
N LYS A 47 -24.49 -88.63 19.14
CA LYS A 47 -23.41 -88.02 19.95
C LYS A 47 -22.15 -87.72 19.11
N SER A 48 -21.77 -88.61 18.14
CA SER A 48 -20.60 -88.37 17.28
C SER A 48 -20.81 -87.14 16.35
N ARG A 49 -21.99 -86.99 15.84
CA ARG A 49 -22.32 -85.79 15.02
C ARG A 49 -22.27 -84.49 15.84
N LEU A 50 -22.71 -84.58 17.10
CA LEU A 50 -22.65 -83.40 18.00
C LEU A 50 -21.20 -83.02 18.33
N PHE A 51 -20.32 -84.04 18.55
CA PHE A 51 -18.91 -83.78 18.77
C PHE A 51 -18.20 -83.18 17.55
N ILE A 52 -18.53 -83.56 16.32
CA ILE A 52 -17.99 -82.99 15.11
C ILE A 52 -18.42 -81.53 14.95
N VAL A 53 -19.71 -81.24 15.14
CA VAL A 53 -20.21 -79.87 15.09
C VAL A 53 -19.57 -79.01 16.18
N TRP A 54 -19.45 -79.56 17.39
CA TRP A 54 -18.80 -78.85 18.50
C TRP A 54 -17.30 -78.60 18.22
N GLY A 55 -16.60 -79.58 17.65
CA GLY A 55 -15.21 -79.44 17.21
C GLY A 55 -15.03 -78.32 16.14
N ILE A 56 -15.92 -78.26 15.16
CA ILE A 56 -15.91 -77.22 14.12
C ILE A 56 -16.17 -75.86 14.74
N LEU A 57 -17.14 -75.75 15.67
CA LEU A 57 -17.42 -74.49 16.37
C LEU A 57 -16.24 -74.03 17.23
N MET A 58 -15.60 -74.97 17.94
CA MET A 58 -14.38 -74.67 18.75
C MET A 58 -13.19 -74.21 17.89
N VAL A 59 -12.94 -74.90 16.79
CA VAL A 59 -11.86 -74.50 15.85
C VAL A 59 -12.19 -73.14 15.21
N SER A 60 -13.46 -72.90 14.84
CA SER A 60 -13.89 -71.61 14.31
C SER A 60 -13.77 -70.49 15.36
N GLY A 61 -14.20 -70.78 16.61
CA GLY A 61 -14.06 -69.88 17.74
C GLY A 61 -12.60 -69.53 18.05
N LEU A 62 -11.74 -70.56 18.06
CA LEU A 62 -10.28 -70.35 18.24
C LEU A 62 -9.68 -69.51 17.11
N GLY A 63 -10.06 -69.81 15.86
CA GLY A 63 -9.64 -69.01 14.69
C GLY A 63 -10.09 -67.56 14.78
N LEU A 64 -11.30 -67.29 15.20
CA LEU A 64 -11.83 -65.96 15.44
C LEU A 64 -11.09 -65.24 16.58
N THR A 65 -10.80 -65.94 17.68
CA THR A 65 -10.04 -65.40 18.82
C THR A 65 -8.62 -65.02 18.41
N ILE A 66 -7.94 -65.90 17.66
CA ILE A 66 -6.60 -65.62 17.13
C ILE A 66 -6.63 -64.41 16.16
N ASN A 67 -7.62 -64.36 15.31
CA ASN A 67 -7.80 -63.25 14.39
C ASN A 67 -8.11 -61.93 15.13
N LEU A 68 -8.97 -61.96 16.14
CA LEU A 68 -9.23 -60.81 17.01
C LEU A 68 -8.00 -60.36 17.78
N TYR A 69 -7.25 -61.31 18.34
CA TYR A 69 -5.97 -61.00 19.00
C TYR A 69 -5.00 -60.32 18.03
N ASN A 70 -4.84 -60.86 16.81
CA ASN A 70 -4.00 -60.28 15.80
C ASN A 70 -4.46 -58.85 15.38
N LEU A 71 -5.76 -58.66 15.20
CA LEU A 71 -6.34 -57.35 14.84
C LEU A 71 -6.22 -56.31 15.97
N GLN A 72 -6.56 -56.74 17.23
CA GLN A 72 -6.63 -55.77 18.34
C GLN A 72 -5.27 -55.53 19.02
N ILE A 73 -4.46 -56.57 19.20
CA ILE A 73 -3.18 -56.46 19.93
C ILE A 73 -2.01 -56.27 18.97
N VAL A 74 -1.86 -57.11 17.96
CA VAL A 74 -0.69 -57.05 17.07
C VAL A 74 -0.79 -55.93 16.06
N LYS A 75 -1.95 -55.78 15.42
CA LYS A 75 -2.21 -54.73 14.42
C LYS A 75 -2.91 -53.51 14.99
N GLY A 76 -3.44 -53.58 16.20
CA GLY A 76 -4.20 -52.50 16.85
C GLY A 76 -3.48 -51.13 16.84
N PRO A 77 -2.24 -51.06 17.33
CA PRO A 77 -1.50 -49.79 17.31
C PRO A 77 -1.37 -49.18 15.91
N LYS A 78 -1.05 -50.01 14.91
CA LYS A 78 -0.91 -49.56 13.51
C LYS A 78 -2.24 -49.14 12.88
N LEU A 79 -3.30 -49.85 13.17
CA LEU A 79 -4.65 -49.52 12.70
C LEU A 79 -5.16 -48.25 13.38
N THR A 80 -4.87 -48.07 14.65
CA THR A 80 -5.19 -46.82 15.40
C THR A 80 -4.41 -45.63 14.83
N GLU A 81 -3.15 -45.83 14.46
CA GLU A 81 -2.33 -44.81 13.80
C GLU A 81 -2.90 -44.44 12.41
N TYR A 82 -3.26 -45.45 11.61
CA TYR A 82 -3.92 -45.18 10.32
C TYR A 82 -5.25 -44.45 10.48
N ALA A 83 -6.10 -44.86 11.42
CA ALA A 83 -7.37 -44.19 11.72
C ALA A 83 -7.14 -42.74 12.19
N ARG A 84 -6.15 -42.52 13.06
CA ARG A 84 -5.74 -41.20 13.51
C ARG A 84 -5.25 -40.34 12.36
N ASN A 85 -4.43 -40.87 11.47
CA ASN A 85 -3.94 -40.15 10.30
C ASN A 85 -5.04 -39.82 9.28
N GLN A 86 -6.04 -40.68 9.11
CA GLN A 86 -7.23 -40.43 8.30
C GLN A 86 -8.17 -39.37 8.91
N GLN A 87 -8.21 -39.28 10.23
CA GLN A 87 -9.03 -38.30 10.94
C GLN A 87 -8.34 -36.95 11.09
N MET A 88 -7.02 -36.89 10.94
CA MET A 88 -6.27 -35.64 11.03
C MET A 88 -6.37 -34.83 9.75
N VAL A 89 -6.87 -33.60 9.89
CA VAL A 89 -6.89 -32.59 8.83
C VAL A 89 -5.94 -31.48 9.23
N SER A 90 -5.05 -31.11 8.29
CA SER A 90 -4.21 -29.93 8.45
C SER A 90 -5.09 -28.68 8.25
N VAL A 91 -5.37 -27.98 9.33
CA VAL A 91 -6.12 -26.73 9.30
C VAL A 91 -5.12 -25.58 9.41
N ARG A 92 -5.14 -24.70 8.44
CA ARG A 92 -4.47 -23.42 8.51
C ARG A 92 -5.54 -22.41 8.94
N PRO A 93 -5.53 -21.96 10.22
CA PRO A 93 -6.52 -21.00 10.66
C PRO A 93 -6.41 -19.73 9.84
N PHE A 94 -7.56 -19.13 9.61
CA PHE A 94 -7.58 -17.83 8.96
C PHE A 94 -7.20 -16.77 10.00
N MET A 95 -6.07 -16.10 9.78
CA MET A 95 -5.61 -15.01 10.65
C MET A 95 -5.92 -13.66 10.00
N PRO A 96 -6.60 -12.75 10.70
CA PRO A 96 -6.78 -11.38 10.22
C PRO A 96 -5.44 -10.67 10.13
N ARG A 97 -5.25 -9.81 9.10
CA ARG A 97 -4.08 -8.93 9.02
C ARG A 97 -4.10 -7.94 10.19
N ARG A 98 -2.91 -7.51 10.62
CA ARG A 98 -2.82 -6.47 11.65
C ARG A 98 -3.53 -5.20 11.18
N PRO A 99 -4.27 -4.50 12.07
CA PRO A 99 -4.85 -3.21 11.74
C PRO A 99 -3.77 -2.19 11.40
N VAL A 100 -4.12 -1.22 10.55
CA VAL A 100 -3.32 -0.02 10.29
C VAL A 100 -4.01 1.15 11.00
N VAL A 101 -3.25 1.93 11.74
CA VAL A 101 -3.74 3.10 12.47
C VAL A 101 -2.91 4.32 12.15
N ASP A 102 -3.49 5.51 12.30
CA ASP A 102 -2.77 6.78 12.18
C ASP A 102 -1.90 7.08 13.42
N ARG A 103 -1.24 8.23 13.44
CA ARG A 103 -0.39 8.64 14.58
C ARG A 103 -1.16 8.80 15.91
N ASN A 104 -2.47 9.01 15.85
CA ASN A 104 -3.36 9.19 16.99
C ASN A 104 -4.08 7.88 17.36
N SER A 105 -3.76 6.76 16.71
CA SER A 105 -4.42 5.46 16.84
C SER A 105 -5.81 5.37 16.23
N ASP A 106 -6.20 6.33 15.37
CA ASP A 106 -7.42 6.23 14.58
C ASP A 106 -7.29 5.15 13.51
N LEU A 107 -8.35 4.36 13.34
CA LEU A 107 -8.32 3.18 12.47
C LEU A 107 -8.36 3.54 10.99
N LEU A 108 -7.35 3.07 10.24
CA LEU A 108 -7.23 3.29 8.79
C LEU A 108 -7.56 2.05 7.97
N ALA A 109 -7.19 0.86 8.46
CA ALA A 109 -7.52 -0.41 7.81
C ALA A 109 -7.66 -1.52 8.85
N ILE A 110 -8.68 -2.38 8.67
CA ILE A 110 -8.94 -3.53 9.54
C ILE A 110 -9.54 -4.67 8.72
N ASP A 111 -9.31 -5.90 9.15
CA ASP A 111 -10.04 -7.05 8.62
C ASP A 111 -11.35 -7.23 9.37
N ARG A 112 -12.47 -7.30 8.65
CA ARG A 112 -13.78 -7.62 9.21
C ARG A 112 -14.30 -8.94 8.65
N PRO A 113 -15.08 -9.72 9.45
CA PRO A 113 -15.74 -10.91 8.96
C PRO A 113 -16.74 -10.54 7.87
N VAL A 114 -16.74 -11.33 6.80
CA VAL A 114 -17.73 -11.28 5.72
C VAL A 114 -18.12 -12.70 5.35
N TYR A 115 -19.29 -12.85 4.77
CA TYR A 115 -19.84 -14.16 4.46
C TYR A 115 -20.07 -14.29 2.96
N THR A 116 -19.56 -15.38 2.37
CA THR A 116 -19.92 -15.76 1.00
C THR A 116 -21.15 -16.63 1.08
N LEU A 117 -22.26 -16.21 0.46
CA LEU A 117 -23.50 -16.95 0.41
C LEU A 117 -23.57 -17.78 -0.86
N TYR A 118 -23.80 -19.07 -0.69
CA TYR A 118 -23.99 -20.03 -1.78
C TYR A 118 -25.44 -20.51 -1.83
N ALA A 119 -25.94 -20.79 -3.02
CA ALA A 119 -27.21 -21.48 -3.25
C ALA A 119 -26.98 -22.84 -3.88
N HIS A 120 -27.78 -23.80 -3.45
CA HIS A 120 -27.85 -25.16 -3.94
C HIS A 120 -29.28 -25.47 -4.38
N PRO A 121 -29.74 -25.02 -5.57
CA PRO A 121 -31.15 -25.18 -6.00
C PRO A 121 -31.66 -26.61 -5.94
N LYS A 122 -30.78 -27.60 -6.07
CA LYS A 122 -31.11 -29.03 -5.90
C LYS A 122 -31.67 -29.37 -4.50
N LEU A 123 -31.32 -28.57 -3.48
CA LEU A 123 -31.68 -28.76 -2.09
C LEU A 123 -32.81 -27.83 -1.62
N PHE A 124 -33.37 -27.03 -2.53
CA PHE A 124 -34.49 -26.15 -2.18
C PHE A 124 -35.73 -26.98 -1.88
N ASP A 125 -36.44 -26.62 -0.82
CA ASP A 125 -37.73 -27.16 -0.43
C ASP A 125 -38.90 -26.33 -1.00
N LYS A 126 -38.58 -25.20 -1.66
CA LYS A 126 -39.49 -24.24 -2.26
C LYS A 126 -39.16 -24.02 -3.72
N SER A 127 -40.07 -23.37 -4.48
CA SER A 127 -39.80 -23.01 -5.85
C SER A 127 -38.65 -21.96 -5.95
N ASN A 128 -37.99 -21.87 -7.12
CA ASN A 128 -36.98 -20.86 -7.33
C ASN A 128 -37.55 -19.44 -7.19
N GLU A 129 -38.79 -19.24 -7.57
CA GLU A 129 -39.53 -17.99 -7.48
C GLU A 129 -39.73 -17.56 -6.01
N ASP A 130 -40.24 -18.47 -5.15
CA ASP A 130 -40.46 -18.20 -3.71
C ASP A 130 -39.11 -17.95 -2.98
N MET A 131 -38.05 -18.71 -3.36
CA MET A 131 -36.71 -18.48 -2.83
C MET A 131 -36.17 -17.08 -3.23
N ALA A 132 -36.39 -16.69 -4.48
CA ALA A 132 -35.93 -15.39 -5.00
C ALA A 132 -36.68 -14.22 -4.37
N GLU A 133 -38.02 -14.31 -4.23
CA GLU A 133 -38.84 -13.29 -3.59
C GLU A 133 -38.41 -13.00 -2.14
N ARG A 134 -38.02 -14.04 -1.37
CA ARG A 134 -37.57 -13.91 0.01
C ARG A 134 -36.16 -13.35 0.12
N LEU A 135 -35.29 -13.68 -0.82
CA LEU A 135 -33.88 -13.27 -0.79
C LEU A 135 -33.63 -11.90 -1.45
N ALA A 136 -34.41 -11.52 -2.45
CA ALA A 136 -34.29 -10.30 -3.21
C ALA A 136 -34.20 -9.03 -2.33
N PRO A 137 -35.09 -8.80 -1.37
CA PRO A 137 -35.07 -7.60 -0.51
C PRO A 137 -33.87 -7.59 0.46
N ILE A 138 -33.37 -8.77 0.85
CA ILE A 138 -32.23 -8.86 1.79
C ILE A 138 -30.92 -8.66 1.04
N LEU A 139 -30.80 -9.21 -0.17
CA LEU A 139 -29.59 -9.14 -0.99
C LEU A 139 -29.54 -7.90 -1.89
N ALA A 140 -30.58 -7.06 -1.88
CA ALA A 140 -30.76 -5.91 -2.77
C ALA A 140 -30.55 -6.28 -4.25
N LYS A 141 -31.16 -7.42 -4.66
CA LYS A 141 -31.12 -7.95 -6.02
C LYS A 141 -32.52 -8.05 -6.62
N ASP A 142 -32.55 -8.03 -7.95
CA ASP A 142 -33.81 -8.25 -8.69
C ASP A 142 -34.25 -9.72 -8.57
N THR A 143 -35.57 -9.94 -8.35
CA THR A 143 -36.15 -11.28 -8.19
C THR A 143 -35.98 -12.12 -9.46
N ALA A 144 -36.20 -11.54 -10.64
CA ALA A 144 -36.08 -12.25 -11.91
C ALA A 144 -34.61 -12.62 -12.21
N GLU A 145 -33.66 -11.78 -11.83
CA GLU A 145 -32.23 -12.08 -11.92
C GLU A 145 -31.85 -13.26 -11.03
N LEU A 146 -32.36 -13.30 -9.78
CA LEU A 146 -32.13 -14.41 -8.87
C LEU A 146 -32.73 -15.72 -9.39
N VAL A 147 -33.96 -15.71 -9.91
CA VAL A 147 -34.59 -16.89 -10.52
C VAL A 147 -33.72 -17.43 -11.67
N LYS A 148 -33.28 -16.55 -12.57
CA LYS A 148 -32.38 -16.92 -13.68
C LYS A 148 -31.05 -17.49 -13.16
N THR A 149 -30.54 -16.92 -12.08
CA THR A 149 -29.31 -17.38 -11.43
C THR A 149 -29.49 -18.79 -10.87
N PHE A 150 -30.59 -19.10 -10.20
CA PHE A 150 -30.91 -20.44 -9.67
C PHE A 150 -31.08 -21.48 -10.77
N GLN A 151 -31.57 -21.09 -11.95
CA GLN A 151 -31.69 -21.97 -13.12
C GLN A 151 -30.35 -22.27 -13.79
N SER A 152 -29.33 -21.47 -13.57
CA SER A 152 -28.04 -21.58 -14.26
C SER A 152 -27.23 -22.82 -13.88
N LYS A 153 -27.32 -23.27 -12.61
CA LYS A 153 -26.61 -24.44 -12.06
C LYS A 153 -27.45 -25.11 -10.99
N ARG A 154 -27.23 -26.42 -10.78
CA ARG A 154 -27.97 -27.19 -9.77
C ARG A 154 -27.41 -27.02 -8.35
N SER A 155 -26.21 -26.51 -8.18
CA SER A 155 -25.53 -26.41 -6.87
C SER A 155 -24.30 -25.52 -6.95
N GLY A 156 -23.90 -24.94 -5.82
CA GLY A 156 -22.66 -24.16 -5.71
C GLY A 156 -22.68 -22.80 -6.41
N ILE A 157 -23.85 -22.16 -6.46
CA ILE A 157 -24.02 -20.82 -7.05
C ILE A 157 -23.63 -19.78 -5.99
N ILE A 158 -22.68 -18.90 -6.28
CA ILE A 158 -22.36 -17.75 -5.41
C ILE A 158 -23.45 -16.69 -5.62
N LEU A 159 -24.25 -16.45 -4.60
CA LEU A 159 -25.25 -15.38 -4.60
C LEU A 159 -24.65 -14.04 -4.23
N ALA A 160 -23.77 -14.03 -3.24
CA ALA A 160 -23.03 -12.84 -2.84
C ALA A 160 -21.65 -13.25 -2.27
N PRO A 161 -20.56 -12.61 -2.71
CA PRO A 161 -19.20 -13.01 -2.32
C PRO A 161 -18.75 -12.46 -0.95
N ALA A 162 -19.40 -11.40 -0.43
CA ALA A 162 -18.96 -10.70 0.78
C ALA A 162 -20.12 -9.97 1.45
N LEU A 163 -20.98 -10.72 2.16
CA LEU A 163 -22.09 -10.15 2.95
C LEU A 163 -21.59 -9.75 4.34
N PRO A 164 -22.00 -8.59 4.87
CA PRO A 164 -21.82 -8.25 6.28
C PRO A 164 -22.59 -9.23 7.18
N GLU A 165 -22.16 -9.33 8.43
CA GLU A 165 -22.77 -10.20 9.45
C GLU A 165 -24.27 -9.92 9.62
N GLU A 166 -24.67 -8.66 9.66
CA GLU A 166 -26.09 -8.23 9.79
C GLU A 166 -26.98 -8.75 8.63
N ILE A 167 -26.43 -8.83 7.42
CA ILE A 167 -27.16 -9.31 6.25
C ILE A 167 -27.26 -10.84 6.27
N ILE A 168 -26.15 -11.54 6.61
CA ILE A 168 -26.18 -13.00 6.66
C ILE A 168 -27.10 -13.49 7.78
N ASP A 169 -27.16 -12.82 8.92
CA ASP A 169 -28.07 -13.15 10.01
C ASP A 169 -29.55 -13.05 9.58
N ARG A 170 -29.88 -12.03 8.77
CA ARG A 170 -31.22 -11.91 8.18
C ARG A 170 -31.50 -13.07 7.21
N VAL A 171 -30.51 -13.51 6.42
CA VAL A 171 -30.67 -14.69 5.55
C VAL A 171 -30.88 -15.97 6.39
N ILE A 172 -30.08 -16.16 7.44
CA ILE A 172 -30.17 -17.33 8.34
C ILE A 172 -31.54 -17.38 9.02
N SER A 173 -32.08 -16.23 9.44
CA SER A 173 -33.41 -16.14 10.11
C SER A 173 -34.57 -16.62 9.24
N LEU A 174 -34.42 -16.62 7.91
CA LEU A 174 -35.41 -17.15 6.97
C LEU A 174 -35.53 -18.68 7.02
N ARG A 175 -34.56 -19.39 7.59
CA ARG A 175 -34.52 -20.86 7.72
C ARG A 175 -34.78 -21.59 6.40
N LEU A 176 -34.18 -21.11 5.30
CA LEU A 176 -34.37 -21.68 3.97
C LEU A 176 -33.36 -22.81 3.72
N ASN A 177 -33.85 -23.95 3.22
CA ASN A 177 -33.01 -25.07 2.86
C ASN A 177 -32.27 -24.80 1.55
N GLY A 178 -31.04 -25.37 1.42
CA GLY A 178 -30.24 -25.23 0.22
C GLY A 178 -29.41 -23.93 0.13
N LEU A 179 -29.32 -23.19 1.23
CA LEU A 179 -28.38 -22.08 1.38
C LEU A 179 -27.21 -22.54 2.25
N GLU A 180 -25.99 -22.18 1.82
CA GLU A 180 -24.76 -22.43 2.55
C GLU A 180 -23.97 -21.12 2.62
N TRP A 181 -23.27 -20.87 3.71
CA TRP A 181 -22.41 -19.70 3.85
C TRP A 181 -21.06 -20.08 4.43
N THR A 182 -20.06 -19.36 3.95
CA THR A 182 -18.69 -19.54 4.42
C THR A 182 -18.17 -18.21 4.91
N GLN A 183 -17.74 -18.16 6.17
CA GLN A 183 -17.10 -16.98 6.73
C GLN A 183 -15.71 -16.80 6.14
N LYS A 184 -15.42 -15.55 5.74
CA LYS A 184 -14.11 -15.07 5.31
C LYS A 184 -13.83 -13.76 6.01
N TYR A 185 -12.63 -13.23 5.83
CA TYR A 185 -12.31 -11.86 6.24
C TYR A 185 -12.03 -11.01 5.00
N SER A 186 -12.55 -9.81 5.00
CA SER A 186 -12.27 -8.80 3.98
C SER A 186 -11.61 -7.60 4.62
N ARG A 187 -10.60 -7.06 3.96
CA ARG A 187 -9.99 -5.81 4.38
C ARG A 187 -10.98 -4.68 4.21
N PHE A 188 -11.11 -3.84 5.22
CA PHE A 188 -12.01 -2.70 5.26
C PHE A 188 -11.24 -1.45 5.64
N TYR A 189 -11.50 -0.36 4.94
CA TYR A 189 -10.86 0.93 5.10
C TYR A 189 -11.89 1.98 5.54
N PRO A 190 -12.05 2.21 6.87
CA PRO A 190 -13.08 3.10 7.41
C PRO A 190 -13.06 4.53 6.86
N PRO A 191 -11.89 5.13 6.57
CA PRO A 191 -11.83 6.49 6.02
C PRO A 191 -12.09 6.58 4.50
N ASP A 192 -12.53 5.48 3.85
CA ASP A 192 -12.75 5.41 2.41
C ASP A 192 -11.51 5.88 1.61
N ASP A 193 -11.65 6.90 0.77
CA ASP A 193 -10.59 7.40 -0.11
C ASP A 193 -9.53 8.26 0.60
N LEU A 194 -9.76 8.65 1.86
CA LEU A 194 -8.93 9.64 2.56
C LEU A 194 -7.45 9.30 2.62
N VAL A 195 -7.12 8.04 2.79
CA VAL A 195 -5.75 7.56 2.98
C VAL A 195 -5.30 6.56 1.91
N ALA A 196 -6.06 6.43 0.83
CA ALA A 196 -5.76 5.48 -0.26
C ALA A 196 -4.34 5.62 -0.82
N ASP A 197 -3.85 6.86 -0.92
CA ASP A 197 -2.53 7.20 -1.45
C ASP A 197 -1.38 6.64 -0.59
N VAL A 198 -1.62 6.46 0.71
CA VAL A 198 -0.64 5.98 1.70
C VAL A 198 -0.89 4.53 2.06
N VAL A 199 -2.13 4.20 2.44
CA VAL A 199 -2.47 2.84 2.92
C VAL A 199 -2.51 1.85 1.76
N GLY A 200 -3.05 2.26 0.61
CA GLY A 200 -3.23 1.37 -0.53
C GLY A 200 -4.42 0.42 -0.35
N TYR A 201 -4.33 -0.77 -0.94
CA TYR A 201 -5.38 -1.79 -0.85
C TYR A 201 -4.82 -3.21 -0.98
N VAL A 202 -5.61 -4.19 -0.56
CA VAL A 202 -5.36 -5.61 -0.80
C VAL A 202 -6.34 -6.15 -1.84
N ASN A 203 -5.90 -7.10 -2.66
CA ASN A 203 -6.74 -7.78 -3.64
C ASN A 203 -7.59 -8.90 -3.01
N VAL A 204 -8.35 -9.62 -3.85
CA VAL A 204 -9.19 -10.76 -3.42
C VAL A 204 -8.39 -11.90 -2.76
N ASP A 205 -7.12 -12.05 -3.12
CA ASP A 205 -6.20 -13.03 -2.54
C ASP A 205 -5.54 -12.52 -1.26
N ARG A 206 -5.96 -11.34 -0.77
CA ARG A 206 -5.45 -10.67 0.44
C ARG A 206 -3.97 -10.26 0.36
N ARG A 207 -3.47 -10.02 -0.86
CA ARG A 207 -2.13 -9.50 -1.12
C ARG A 207 -2.18 -8.00 -1.29
N GLY A 208 -1.28 -7.29 -0.60
CA GLY A 208 -1.11 -5.85 -0.78
C GLY A 208 -0.74 -5.50 -2.22
N GLN A 209 -1.40 -4.49 -2.79
CA GLN A 209 -1.19 -4.09 -4.18
C GLN A 209 -0.64 -2.67 -4.30
N ALA A 210 -0.86 -1.83 -3.31
CA ALA A 210 -0.40 -0.44 -3.27
C ALA A 210 -0.14 0.01 -1.84
N GLY A 211 0.52 1.15 -1.67
CA GLY A 211 0.77 1.76 -0.37
C GLY A 211 1.46 0.86 0.64
N VAL A 212 1.22 1.11 1.93
CA VAL A 212 1.81 0.31 3.03
C VAL A 212 1.27 -1.10 3.08
N GLU A 213 0.07 -1.37 2.54
CA GLU A 213 -0.43 -2.74 2.40
C GLU A 213 0.52 -3.60 1.56
N TYR A 214 1.15 -3.01 0.53
CA TYR A 214 2.16 -3.68 -0.29
C TYR A 214 3.55 -3.65 0.37
N SER A 215 4.05 -2.48 0.75
CA SER A 215 5.43 -2.33 1.23
C SER A 215 5.65 -2.99 2.58
N GLN A 216 4.61 -3.05 3.44
CA GLN A 216 4.65 -3.63 4.77
C GLN A 216 3.90 -4.98 4.87
N GLU A 217 3.75 -5.69 3.76
CA GLU A 217 3.05 -6.99 3.67
C GLU A 217 3.48 -7.93 4.81
N LYS A 218 4.79 -8.06 5.05
CA LYS A 218 5.36 -8.95 6.06
C LYS A 218 5.01 -8.54 7.50
N LEU A 219 4.93 -7.25 7.77
CA LEU A 219 4.55 -6.73 9.08
C LEU A 219 3.04 -6.82 9.31
N LEU A 220 2.26 -6.69 8.25
CA LEU A 220 0.80 -6.76 8.32
C LEU A 220 0.26 -8.20 8.38
N GLU A 221 0.93 -9.15 7.73
CA GLU A 221 0.59 -10.56 7.85
C GLU A 221 1.02 -11.10 9.23
N ARG A 222 0.13 -11.89 9.85
CA ARG A 222 0.48 -12.65 11.05
C ARG A 222 1.05 -14.00 10.68
N PRO A 223 2.07 -14.51 11.37
CA PRO A 223 2.58 -15.85 11.14
C PRO A 223 1.50 -16.89 11.45
N VAL A 224 1.20 -17.75 10.49
CA VAL A 224 0.17 -18.79 10.63
C VAL A 224 0.84 -20.14 10.75
N GLN A 225 0.70 -20.79 11.91
CA GLN A 225 1.10 -22.17 12.08
C GLN A 225 -0.01 -23.11 11.58
N THR A 226 0.37 -24.09 10.77
CA THR A 226 -0.55 -25.15 10.35
C THR A 226 -0.70 -26.13 11.50
N VAL A 227 -1.92 -26.30 12.00
CA VAL A 227 -2.22 -27.22 13.09
C VAL A 227 -2.99 -28.42 12.54
N ARG A 228 -2.65 -29.62 13.04
CA ARG A 228 -3.37 -30.83 12.73
C ARG A 228 -4.49 -31.02 13.77
N LEU A 229 -5.73 -30.87 13.35
CA LEU A 229 -6.90 -31.09 14.19
C LEU A 229 -7.59 -32.41 13.82
N SER A 230 -8.22 -33.06 14.80
CA SER A 230 -9.04 -34.24 14.54
C SER A 230 -10.39 -33.81 13.96
N ARG A 231 -10.87 -34.60 13.00
CA ARG A 231 -12.19 -34.46 12.40
C ARG A 231 -13.04 -35.65 12.78
N SER A 232 -14.27 -35.41 13.26
CA SER A 232 -15.23 -36.47 13.52
C SER A 232 -15.67 -37.14 12.22
N GLY A 233 -16.28 -38.35 12.32
CA GLY A 233 -16.82 -39.04 11.15
C GLY A 233 -17.87 -38.25 10.36
N ASN A 234 -18.53 -37.29 11.00
CA ASN A 234 -19.50 -36.37 10.40
C ASN A 234 -18.84 -35.13 9.78
N GLY A 235 -17.51 -35.05 9.79
CA GLY A 235 -16.79 -33.93 9.19
C GLY A 235 -16.59 -32.73 10.11
N VAL A 236 -17.04 -32.74 11.34
CA VAL A 236 -16.88 -31.65 12.31
C VAL A 236 -15.48 -31.66 12.91
N LEU A 237 -14.81 -30.51 12.93
CA LEU A 237 -13.52 -30.34 13.61
C LEU A 237 -13.73 -30.44 15.13
N MET A 238 -12.83 -31.16 15.81
CA MET A 238 -12.86 -31.28 17.27
C MET A 238 -11.91 -30.27 17.90
N PRO A 239 -12.40 -29.13 18.44
CA PRO A 239 -11.59 -28.06 18.99
C PRO A 239 -10.92 -28.38 20.34
N ASP A 240 -11.44 -29.40 21.05
CA ASP A 240 -10.94 -29.88 22.34
C ASP A 240 -9.48 -30.40 22.31
N ARG A 241 -8.91 -30.58 21.14
CA ARG A 241 -7.51 -30.97 20.89
C ARG A 241 -6.68 -29.88 20.22
N ALA A 242 -7.19 -28.66 20.12
CA ALA A 242 -6.40 -27.54 19.63
C ALA A 242 -5.32 -27.18 20.68
N PRO A 243 -4.07 -26.93 20.27
CA PRO A 243 -3.05 -26.41 21.18
C PRO A 243 -3.53 -25.12 21.86
N GLU A 244 -3.14 -24.92 23.12
CA GLU A 244 -3.37 -23.64 23.80
C GLU A 244 -2.78 -22.51 22.97
N GLY A 245 -3.53 -21.43 22.80
CA GLY A 245 -3.12 -20.27 21.99
C GLY A 245 -3.31 -20.41 20.48
N PHE A 246 -3.90 -21.52 20.00
CA PHE A 246 -4.12 -21.74 18.56
C PHE A 246 -4.91 -20.62 17.86
N LEU A 247 -5.85 -19.98 18.54
CA LEU A 247 -6.61 -18.82 18.06
C LEU A 247 -6.13 -17.50 18.68
N HIS A 248 -5.05 -17.53 19.46
CA HIS A 248 -4.52 -16.32 20.06
C HIS A 248 -3.60 -15.64 19.05
N PHE A 249 -3.93 -14.43 18.70
CA PHE A 249 -3.10 -13.58 17.85
C PHE A 249 -2.71 -12.31 18.64
N ASP A 250 -1.55 -11.78 18.27
CA ASP A 250 -1.04 -10.54 18.87
C ASP A 250 -2.04 -9.37 18.69
N ASP A 251 -1.99 -8.41 19.59
CA ASP A 251 -2.78 -7.18 19.55
C ASP A 251 -2.05 -6.04 18.82
N LEU A 252 -0.98 -6.38 18.08
CA LEU A 252 -0.15 -5.42 17.37
C LEU A 252 -0.90 -4.76 16.21
N ARG A 253 -0.63 -3.47 16.04
CA ARG A 253 -1.14 -2.60 14.97
C ARG A 253 0.02 -1.88 14.31
N LEU A 254 -0.04 -1.70 12.99
CA LEU A 254 0.92 -0.87 12.26
C LEU A 254 0.51 0.60 12.42
N GLN A 255 1.32 1.37 13.13
CA GLN A 255 1.11 2.80 13.30
C GLN A 255 1.83 3.58 12.22
N LEU A 256 1.09 4.49 11.58
CA LEU A 256 1.62 5.43 10.60
C LEU A 256 1.96 6.79 11.25
N THR A 257 2.75 7.60 10.55
CA THR A 257 3.06 8.98 10.93
C THR A 257 1.96 9.96 10.52
N ILE A 258 1.06 9.54 9.63
CA ILE A 258 -0.05 10.34 9.10
C ILE A 258 -1.01 10.77 10.22
N ASP A 259 -1.43 12.04 10.19
CA ASP A 259 -2.55 12.57 10.96
C ASP A 259 -3.78 12.66 10.07
N SER A 260 -4.79 11.85 10.32
CA SER A 260 -6.02 11.76 9.52
C SER A 260 -6.78 13.09 9.43
N ARG A 261 -6.68 13.93 10.45
CA ARG A 261 -7.31 15.26 10.48
C ARG A 261 -6.63 16.20 9.50
N LEU A 262 -5.29 16.24 9.53
CA LEU A 262 -4.48 17.04 8.62
C LEU A 262 -4.62 16.55 7.17
N GLN A 263 -4.60 15.24 6.97
CA GLN A 263 -4.81 14.58 5.67
C GLN A 263 -6.15 15.02 5.05
N ARG A 264 -7.23 15.06 5.85
CA ARG A 264 -8.57 15.49 5.41
C ARG A 264 -8.60 16.94 4.99
N ILE A 265 -8.00 17.84 5.78
CA ILE A 265 -7.96 19.27 5.45
C ILE A 265 -7.12 19.51 4.18
N ALA A 266 -5.98 18.85 4.06
CA ALA A 266 -5.12 18.90 2.88
C ALA A 266 -5.87 18.43 1.62
N ARG A 267 -6.65 17.35 1.71
CA ARG A 267 -7.46 16.83 0.61
C ARG A 267 -8.57 17.81 0.19
N ILE A 268 -9.29 18.39 1.15
CA ILE A 268 -10.35 19.35 0.88
C ILE A 268 -9.78 20.60 0.21
N ALA A 269 -8.70 21.18 0.76
CA ALA A 269 -8.06 22.35 0.22
C ALA A 269 -7.53 22.12 -1.21
N LEU A 270 -6.91 20.95 -1.45
CA LEU A 270 -6.44 20.56 -2.77
C LEU A 270 -7.60 20.43 -3.76
N LYS A 271 -8.65 19.70 -3.38
CA LYS A 271 -9.83 19.45 -4.23
C LYS A 271 -10.51 20.76 -4.65
N GLN A 272 -10.73 21.67 -3.70
CA GLN A 272 -11.33 22.99 -3.97
C GLN A 272 -10.55 23.81 -5.00
N GLN A 273 -9.22 23.82 -4.89
CA GLN A 273 -8.39 24.56 -5.85
C GLN A 273 -8.29 23.85 -7.20
N MET A 274 -8.26 22.50 -7.22
CA MET A 274 -8.29 21.75 -8.46
C MET A 274 -9.60 21.98 -9.24
N GLU A 275 -10.75 21.97 -8.56
CA GLU A 275 -12.05 22.26 -9.15
C GLU A 275 -12.12 23.70 -9.68
N LYS A 276 -11.65 24.68 -8.88
CA LYS A 276 -11.61 26.09 -9.26
C LYS A 276 -10.81 26.36 -10.54
N PHE A 277 -9.72 25.64 -10.74
CA PHE A 277 -8.81 25.85 -11.88
C PHE A 277 -8.88 24.73 -12.93
N ASP A 278 -9.88 23.87 -12.89
CA ASP A 278 -10.04 22.70 -13.80
C ASP A 278 -8.71 21.97 -14.01
N ALA A 279 -8.05 21.62 -12.90
CA ALA A 279 -6.73 21.04 -12.91
C ALA A 279 -6.81 19.51 -13.10
N LYS A 280 -5.80 18.96 -13.76
CA LYS A 280 -5.74 17.53 -14.08
C LYS A 280 -5.50 16.66 -12.86
N ARG A 281 -4.56 17.03 -12.01
CA ARG A 281 -4.18 16.33 -10.77
C ARG A 281 -3.45 17.28 -9.82
N GLY A 282 -3.35 16.88 -8.56
CA GLY A 282 -2.64 17.66 -7.57
C GLY A 282 -2.13 16.81 -6.43
N ALA A 283 -1.21 17.35 -5.63
CA ALA A 283 -0.68 16.73 -4.44
C ALA A 283 -0.40 17.73 -3.34
N VAL A 284 -0.49 17.25 -2.09
CA VAL A 284 -0.05 17.97 -0.89
C VAL A 284 0.81 17.02 -0.05
N ILE A 285 1.95 17.51 0.41
CA ILE A 285 2.86 16.77 1.28
C ILE A 285 3.19 17.65 2.48
N VAL A 286 3.05 17.10 3.68
CA VAL A 286 3.47 17.74 4.94
C VAL A 286 4.47 16.83 5.64
N MET A 287 5.66 17.35 5.90
CA MET A 287 6.74 16.59 6.52
C MET A 287 7.25 17.32 7.78
N ASP A 288 7.44 16.57 8.87
CA ASP A 288 8.29 16.98 9.97
C ASP A 288 9.75 16.76 9.55
N ALA A 289 10.50 17.83 9.40
CA ALA A 289 11.86 17.78 8.89
C ALA A 289 12.88 17.28 9.94
N LEU A 290 12.50 17.16 11.22
CA LEU A 290 13.41 16.69 12.26
C LEU A 290 13.73 15.21 12.10
N ASP A 291 12.72 14.41 11.76
CA ASP A 291 12.84 12.96 11.63
C ASP A 291 12.45 12.41 10.26
N GLY A 292 11.75 13.20 9.43
CA GLY A 292 11.26 12.78 8.12
C GLY A 292 9.83 12.22 8.13
N SER A 293 9.15 12.24 9.27
CA SER A 293 7.75 11.79 9.38
C SER A 293 6.83 12.56 8.44
N LEU A 294 6.11 11.85 7.57
CA LEU A 294 5.07 12.44 6.73
C LEU A 294 3.78 12.54 7.52
N LEU A 295 3.35 13.75 7.84
CA LEU A 295 2.12 14.03 8.60
C LEU A 295 0.89 14.00 7.70
N ALA A 296 1.06 14.35 6.42
CA ALA A 296 0.06 14.21 5.38
C ALA A 296 0.74 13.97 4.02
N LEU A 297 0.14 13.08 3.22
CA LEU A 297 0.51 12.84 1.84
C LEU A 297 -0.76 12.56 1.05
N VAL A 298 -1.19 13.55 0.28
CA VAL A 298 -2.44 13.55 -0.48
C VAL A 298 -2.12 13.63 -1.96
N SER A 299 -2.77 12.80 -2.76
CA SER A 299 -2.85 12.96 -4.21
C SER A 299 -4.31 12.99 -4.70
N GLN A 300 -4.56 13.72 -5.79
CA GLN A 300 -5.85 13.79 -6.47
C GLN A 300 -5.63 13.68 -7.98
N PRO A 301 -6.53 13.00 -8.73
CA PRO A 301 -7.66 12.20 -8.25
C PRO A 301 -7.21 10.94 -7.49
N THR A 302 -8.10 10.39 -6.66
CA THR A 302 -7.87 9.21 -5.84
C THR A 302 -8.96 8.16 -6.06
N TYR A 303 -8.94 7.07 -5.28
CA TYR A 303 -9.90 5.95 -5.36
C TYR A 303 -10.34 5.52 -3.97
N ASN A 304 -11.50 4.83 -3.89
CA ASN A 304 -11.93 4.17 -2.66
C ASN A 304 -11.34 2.75 -2.61
N PRO A 305 -10.48 2.42 -1.63
CA PRO A 305 -9.89 1.08 -1.50
C PRO A 305 -10.93 -0.02 -1.27
N ASN A 306 -12.07 0.30 -0.68
CA ASN A 306 -13.17 -0.65 -0.50
C ASN A 306 -13.83 -1.05 -1.83
N GLU A 307 -13.67 -0.24 -2.88
CA GLU A 307 -14.23 -0.43 -4.21
C GLU A 307 -13.17 -0.46 -5.32
N TYR A 308 -11.95 -0.88 -4.99
CA TYR A 308 -10.80 -0.84 -5.90
C TYR A 308 -11.08 -1.47 -7.27
N ALA A 309 -11.93 -2.50 -7.34
CA ALA A 309 -12.28 -3.18 -8.60
C ALA A 309 -13.02 -2.27 -9.60
N LYS A 310 -13.64 -1.17 -9.13
CA LYS A 310 -14.32 -0.17 -9.97
C LYS A 310 -13.40 0.98 -10.37
N ALA A 311 -12.25 1.11 -9.73
CA ALA A 311 -11.34 2.23 -9.93
C ALA A 311 -10.49 2.07 -11.19
N ASN A 312 -10.09 3.20 -11.78
CA ASN A 312 -9.11 3.18 -12.86
C ASN A 312 -7.73 2.78 -12.30
N ILE A 313 -7.06 1.85 -12.96
CA ILE A 313 -5.76 1.32 -12.56
C ILE A 313 -4.68 2.41 -12.42
N SER A 314 -4.79 3.51 -13.17
CA SER A 314 -3.85 4.64 -13.10
C SER A 314 -3.88 5.35 -11.74
N LEU A 315 -4.99 5.24 -10.97
CA LEU A 315 -5.16 5.85 -9.65
C LEU A 315 -4.42 5.08 -8.53
N PHE A 316 -4.04 3.82 -8.78
CA PHE A 316 -3.31 3.03 -7.79
C PHE A 316 -1.85 3.46 -7.62
N LYS A 317 -1.37 4.25 -8.57
CA LYS A 317 -0.01 4.79 -8.54
C LYS A 317 0.04 6.07 -7.73
N ASN A 318 0.77 6.06 -6.61
CA ASN A 318 1.07 7.30 -5.91
C ASN A 318 2.11 8.11 -6.69
N TRP A 319 1.64 9.11 -7.45
CA TRP A 319 2.51 9.87 -8.32
C TRP A 319 3.46 10.83 -7.59
N THR A 320 3.25 11.06 -6.28
CA THR A 320 4.18 11.89 -5.48
C THR A 320 5.56 11.25 -5.30
N VAL A 321 5.63 9.92 -5.41
CA VAL A 321 6.86 9.12 -5.32
C VAL A 321 7.26 8.47 -6.64
N ALA A 322 6.33 8.36 -7.59
CA ALA A 322 6.50 7.54 -8.79
C ALA A 322 6.49 8.33 -10.11
N ASP A 323 6.24 9.65 -10.08
CA ASP A 323 6.29 10.51 -11.27
C ASP A 323 7.33 11.61 -11.12
N LEU A 324 7.95 11.94 -12.25
CA LEU A 324 8.97 12.98 -12.32
C LEU A 324 8.41 14.26 -12.91
N TYR A 325 8.86 15.40 -12.39
CA TYR A 325 8.55 16.74 -12.90
C TYR A 325 9.75 17.66 -12.74
N GLU A 326 9.79 18.75 -13.47
CA GLU A 326 10.75 19.82 -13.27
C GLU A 326 10.28 20.75 -12.15
N PRO A 327 11.03 20.93 -11.03
CA PRO A 327 10.56 21.71 -9.88
C PRO A 327 10.42 23.20 -10.14
N GLY A 328 11.13 23.72 -11.15
CA GLY A 328 11.15 25.13 -11.45
C GLY A 328 11.64 25.96 -10.26
N SER A 329 11.03 27.12 -10.08
CA SER A 329 11.49 28.12 -9.09
C SER A 329 11.47 27.64 -7.63
N THR A 330 10.82 26.54 -7.28
CA THR A 330 10.91 25.98 -5.94
C THR A 330 12.29 25.36 -5.64
N PHE A 331 13.12 25.14 -6.65
CA PHE A 331 14.50 24.67 -6.47
C PHE A 331 15.50 25.81 -6.16
N LYS A 332 15.16 27.08 -6.42
CA LYS A 332 16.04 28.24 -6.22
C LYS A 332 16.63 28.37 -4.81
N PRO A 333 15.85 28.17 -3.72
CA PRO A 333 16.40 28.24 -2.36
C PRO A 333 17.53 27.25 -2.11
N LEU A 334 17.43 26.03 -2.67
CA LEU A 334 18.50 25.02 -2.58
C LEU A 334 19.77 25.46 -3.29
N ASN A 335 19.65 26.09 -4.43
CA ASN A 335 20.79 26.67 -5.17
C ASN A 335 21.43 27.86 -4.44
N VAL A 336 20.62 28.69 -3.77
CA VAL A 336 21.15 29.75 -2.89
C VAL A 336 21.92 29.13 -1.72
N ALA A 337 21.39 28.04 -1.12
CA ALA A 337 22.10 27.32 -0.06
C ALA A 337 23.43 26.77 -0.55
N ILE A 338 23.47 26.13 -1.72
CA ILE A 338 24.72 25.65 -2.34
C ILE A 338 25.71 26.78 -2.51
N ALA A 339 25.28 27.91 -3.02
CA ALA A 339 26.17 29.06 -3.30
C ALA A 339 26.71 29.70 -2.01
N LEU A 340 25.90 29.84 -0.96
CA LEU A 340 26.33 30.33 0.35
C LEU A 340 27.29 29.35 1.05
N GLU A 341 27.00 28.05 1.01
CA GLU A 341 27.83 27.02 1.61
C GLU A 341 29.24 26.93 0.97
N ASN A 342 29.32 27.21 -0.32
CA ASN A 342 30.62 27.30 -1.04
C ASN A 342 31.30 28.67 -0.89
N GLY A 343 30.69 29.63 -0.23
CA GLY A 343 31.26 30.96 -0.04
C GLY A 343 31.40 31.80 -1.30
N ILE A 344 30.75 31.40 -2.42
CA ILE A 344 30.79 32.13 -3.68
C ILE A 344 29.88 33.36 -3.70
N ILE A 345 28.98 33.44 -2.75
CA ILE A 345 28.11 34.60 -2.48
C ILE A 345 28.09 34.89 -0.97
N LYS A 346 27.86 36.17 -0.65
CA LYS A 346 27.55 36.63 0.73
C LYS A 346 26.08 37.11 0.77
N PRO A 347 25.42 37.09 1.93
CA PRO A 347 24.01 37.50 2.05
C PRO A 347 23.68 38.87 1.45
N ASP A 348 24.63 39.81 1.52
CA ASP A 348 24.49 41.19 1.08
C ASP A 348 24.89 41.42 -0.38
N ASP A 349 25.32 40.38 -1.11
CA ASP A 349 25.67 40.50 -2.52
C ASP A 349 24.50 41.00 -3.35
N MET A 350 24.83 41.88 -4.31
CA MET A 350 23.87 42.48 -5.24
C MET A 350 24.13 41.98 -6.66
N PHE A 351 23.07 41.74 -7.40
CA PHE A 351 23.08 41.24 -8.77
C PHE A 351 22.27 42.17 -9.68
N ASN A 352 22.66 42.28 -10.96
CA ASN A 352 21.93 43.08 -11.92
C ASN A 352 20.98 42.21 -12.74
N ASP A 353 19.67 42.30 -12.46
CA ASP A 353 18.64 41.61 -13.22
C ASP A 353 18.16 42.49 -14.39
N SER A 354 18.75 42.23 -15.55
CA SER A 354 18.45 42.90 -16.81
C SER A 354 17.19 42.38 -17.53
N GLY A 355 16.50 41.34 -16.95
CA GLY A 355 15.34 40.68 -17.57
C GLY A 355 15.70 39.59 -18.57
N SER A 356 16.91 39.59 -19.10
CA SER A 356 17.43 38.54 -19.98
C SER A 356 18.92 38.37 -19.84
N ILE A 357 19.43 37.15 -20.07
CA ILE A 357 20.88 36.84 -20.11
C ILE A 357 21.14 35.81 -21.21
N ARG A 358 22.24 36.01 -21.92
CA ARG A 358 22.70 35.06 -22.94
C ARG A 358 23.67 34.05 -22.32
N VAL A 359 23.38 32.76 -22.51
CA VAL A 359 24.26 31.65 -22.11
C VAL A 359 24.49 30.80 -23.35
N ALA A 360 25.72 30.77 -23.85
CA ALA A 360 26.07 30.19 -25.15
C ALA A 360 25.13 30.72 -26.27
N ASN A 361 24.42 29.87 -26.96
CA ASN A 361 23.49 30.22 -28.04
C ASN A 361 22.05 30.47 -27.58
N TYR A 362 21.77 30.41 -26.27
CA TYR A 362 20.42 30.52 -25.70
C TYR A 362 20.24 31.84 -24.98
N THR A 363 19.04 32.41 -25.05
CA THR A 363 18.61 33.56 -24.27
C THR A 363 17.63 33.11 -23.18
N ILE A 364 18.06 33.22 -21.93
CA ILE A 364 17.24 32.99 -20.76
C ILE A 364 16.55 34.29 -20.37
N LYS A 365 15.27 34.21 -20.01
CA LYS A 365 14.43 35.35 -19.59
C LYS A 365 13.77 35.11 -18.26
N ASN A 366 13.41 36.16 -17.55
CA ASN A 366 12.46 36.08 -16.43
C ASN A 366 11.05 35.73 -16.93
N ALA A 367 10.22 35.14 -16.06
CA ALA A 367 8.88 34.71 -16.43
C ALA A 367 7.98 35.83 -16.97
N MET A 368 8.17 37.07 -16.48
CA MET A 368 7.43 38.26 -16.92
C MET A 368 8.15 39.05 -18.02
N ASN A 369 9.26 38.56 -18.55
CA ASN A 369 10.09 39.22 -19.57
C ASN A 369 10.63 40.61 -19.18
N ASN A 370 10.65 40.96 -17.88
CA ASN A 370 11.14 42.25 -17.36
C ASN A 370 12.36 42.04 -16.45
N GLY A 371 13.17 43.08 -16.33
CA GLY A 371 14.26 43.16 -15.38
C GLY A 371 13.82 43.86 -14.08
N ASN A 372 14.51 43.54 -13.00
CA ASN A 372 14.27 44.14 -11.68
C ASN A 372 15.42 45.08 -11.25
N GLY A 373 16.38 45.32 -12.14
CA GLY A 373 17.53 46.17 -11.85
C GLY A 373 18.54 45.55 -10.87
N ARG A 374 19.12 46.34 -10.00
CA ARG A 374 20.06 45.90 -8.98
C ARG A 374 19.33 45.34 -7.77
N ILE A 375 19.37 44.05 -7.55
CA ILE A 375 18.64 43.30 -6.53
C ILE A 375 19.55 42.44 -5.64
N SER A 376 19.15 42.28 -4.37
CA SER A 376 19.81 41.39 -3.42
C SER A 376 19.44 39.92 -3.64
N ILE A 377 20.11 38.98 -2.97
CA ILE A 377 19.80 37.54 -3.04
C ILE A 377 18.38 37.28 -2.52
N ALA A 378 17.96 37.92 -1.43
CA ALA A 378 16.59 37.83 -0.93
C ALA A 378 15.58 38.29 -1.99
N GLN A 379 15.85 39.39 -2.67
CA GLN A 379 15.02 39.90 -3.77
C GLN A 379 15.03 38.99 -5.01
N ILE A 380 16.14 38.28 -5.30
CA ILE A 380 16.18 37.24 -6.34
C ILE A 380 15.13 36.15 -6.04
N LEU A 381 15.02 35.71 -4.77
CA LEU A 381 14.01 34.73 -4.36
C LEU A 381 12.61 35.37 -4.36
N GLN A 382 12.45 36.60 -3.87
CA GLN A 382 11.21 37.36 -3.78
C GLN A 382 10.55 37.57 -5.14
N TYR A 383 11.32 38.05 -6.13
CA TYR A 383 10.86 38.29 -7.51
C TYR A 383 10.98 37.05 -8.39
N SER A 384 11.56 36.00 -7.86
CA SER A 384 11.81 34.75 -8.59
C SER A 384 12.67 34.95 -9.86
N SER A 385 13.70 35.82 -9.78
CA SER A 385 14.58 36.13 -10.91
C SER A 385 15.36 34.90 -11.40
N ASN A 386 15.21 34.54 -12.67
CA ASN A 386 16.02 33.53 -13.33
C ASN A 386 17.42 34.07 -13.58
N ILE A 387 17.50 35.36 -13.95
CA ILE A 387 18.75 36.02 -14.31
C ILE A 387 19.68 36.07 -13.11
N GLY A 388 19.17 36.49 -11.94
CA GLY A 388 19.95 36.47 -10.70
C GLY A 388 20.46 35.07 -10.35
N MET A 389 19.63 34.03 -10.52
CA MET A 389 20.06 32.65 -10.25
C MET A 389 21.18 32.18 -11.20
N VAL A 390 21.06 32.48 -12.50
CA VAL A 390 22.09 32.16 -13.47
C VAL A 390 23.42 32.83 -13.07
N GLN A 391 23.39 34.13 -12.73
CA GLN A 391 24.58 34.88 -12.31
C GLN A 391 25.22 34.33 -11.04
N ILE A 392 24.42 33.87 -10.09
CA ILE A 392 24.91 33.20 -8.87
C ILE A 392 25.66 31.91 -9.24
N ILE A 393 25.01 31.02 -9.99
CA ILE A 393 25.58 29.69 -10.29
C ILE A 393 26.76 29.76 -11.28
N GLN A 394 26.79 30.76 -12.14
CA GLN A 394 27.98 30.99 -13.00
C GLN A 394 29.28 31.31 -12.22
N ARG A 395 29.19 31.71 -10.94
CA ARG A 395 30.36 31.86 -10.06
C ARG A 395 30.90 30.52 -9.57
N LEU A 396 30.18 29.40 -9.74
CA LEU A 396 30.58 28.06 -9.33
C LEU A 396 31.03 27.24 -10.54
N LYS A 397 32.10 26.46 -10.38
CA LYS A 397 32.54 25.52 -11.42
C LYS A 397 31.43 24.47 -11.65
N PRO A 398 31.08 24.17 -12.91
CA PRO A 398 29.99 23.19 -13.19
C PRO A 398 30.22 21.82 -12.53
N SER A 399 31.44 21.34 -12.41
CA SER A 399 31.75 20.07 -11.72
C SER A 399 31.47 20.12 -10.22
N ILE A 400 31.77 21.26 -9.56
CA ILE A 400 31.44 21.43 -8.13
C ILE A 400 29.94 21.52 -7.95
N TYR A 401 29.24 22.23 -8.84
CA TYR A 401 27.77 22.33 -8.80
C TYR A 401 27.11 20.96 -9.00
N TYR A 402 27.58 20.18 -9.97
CA TYR A 402 27.09 18.80 -10.19
C TYR A 402 27.25 17.94 -8.95
N ASN A 403 28.41 17.94 -8.31
CA ASN A 403 28.63 17.15 -7.07
C ASN A 403 27.70 17.57 -5.94
N TRP A 404 27.32 18.86 -5.86
CA TRP A 404 26.29 19.31 -4.89
C TRP A 404 24.90 18.77 -5.21
N LEU A 405 24.51 18.70 -6.48
CA LEU A 405 23.24 18.13 -6.90
C LEU A 405 23.15 16.65 -6.54
N GLU A 406 24.22 15.88 -6.79
CA GLU A 406 24.31 14.48 -6.37
C GLU A 406 24.30 14.33 -4.84
N ARG A 407 25.02 15.20 -4.14
CA ARG A 407 25.05 15.23 -2.67
C ARG A 407 23.68 15.53 -2.07
N LEU A 408 22.85 16.33 -2.72
CA LEU A 408 21.44 16.54 -2.36
C LEU A 408 20.56 15.34 -2.65
N GLY A 409 21.03 14.33 -3.37
CA GLY A 409 20.29 13.15 -3.75
C GLY A 409 19.56 13.26 -5.10
N LEU A 410 19.86 14.28 -5.91
CA LEU A 410 19.27 14.38 -7.24
C LEU A 410 19.70 13.19 -8.11
N GLY A 411 18.77 12.57 -8.82
CA GLY A 411 18.99 11.33 -9.58
C GLY A 411 18.91 10.04 -8.75
N GLN A 412 18.80 10.13 -7.42
CA GLN A 412 18.72 8.99 -6.51
C GLN A 412 17.29 8.81 -5.99
N LYS A 413 16.98 7.67 -5.39
CA LYS A 413 15.77 7.47 -4.61
C LYS A 413 15.90 8.12 -3.23
N VAL A 414 14.78 8.46 -2.59
CA VAL A 414 14.78 8.96 -1.20
C VAL A 414 14.77 7.84 -0.17
N ASP A 415 14.59 6.59 -0.62
CA ASP A 415 14.47 5.37 0.20
C ASP A 415 13.30 5.43 1.19
N THR A 416 12.15 5.97 0.71
CA THR A 416 10.91 5.98 1.48
C THR A 416 10.36 4.57 1.68
N ASP A 417 9.55 4.37 2.70
CA ASP A 417 8.82 3.13 2.96
C ASP A 417 7.57 2.94 2.07
N LEU A 418 7.28 3.90 1.19
CA LEU A 418 6.24 3.78 0.18
C LEU A 418 6.75 3.02 -1.06
N PRO A 419 5.90 2.17 -1.69
CA PRO A 419 6.32 1.35 -2.82
C PRO A 419 6.42 2.15 -4.13
N PHE A 420 7.12 1.55 -5.11
CA PHE A 420 7.22 2.01 -6.51
C PHE A 420 7.91 3.36 -6.67
N GLU A 421 8.75 3.72 -5.72
CA GLU A 421 9.55 4.94 -5.79
C GLU A 421 10.48 4.93 -7.01
N VAL A 422 10.60 6.09 -7.66
CA VAL A 422 11.57 6.32 -8.74
C VAL A 422 12.60 7.39 -8.32
N GLY A 423 13.84 7.21 -8.76
CA GLY A 423 14.87 8.24 -8.66
C GLY A 423 14.61 9.38 -9.65
N GLY A 424 15.14 10.58 -9.35
CA GLY A 424 15.14 11.70 -10.29
C GLY A 424 15.96 11.41 -11.55
N ARG A 425 15.91 12.34 -12.51
CA ARG A 425 16.78 12.30 -13.70
C ARG A 425 17.69 13.51 -13.71
N LEU A 426 18.97 13.25 -13.64
CA LEU A 426 20.05 14.22 -13.84
C LEU A 426 20.89 13.68 -15.01
N LYS A 427 21.36 14.56 -15.91
CA LYS A 427 22.29 14.20 -16.96
C LYS A 427 23.58 13.66 -16.36
N SER A 428 24.38 12.92 -17.12
CA SER A 428 25.69 12.50 -16.67
C SER A 428 26.57 13.72 -16.37
N GLN A 429 27.56 13.58 -15.51
CA GLN A 429 28.47 14.65 -15.14
C GLN A 429 29.18 15.21 -16.38
N GLU A 430 29.56 14.35 -17.32
CA GLU A 430 30.24 14.73 -18.57
C GLU A 430 29.32 15.61 -19.44
N GLU A 431 28.05 15.18 -19.65
CA GLU A 431 27.07 15.96 -20.42
C GLU A 431 26.75 17.30 -19.75
N PHE A 432 26.61 17.29 -18.41
CA PHE A 432 26.31 18.49 -17.63
C PHE A 432 27.44 19.53 -17.70
N ILE A 433 28.69 19.09 -17.63
CA ILE A 433 29.87 19.97 -17.69
C ILE A 433 30.12 20.47 -19.11
N ALA A 434 29.90 19.64 -20.12
CA ALA A 434 30.16 19.98 -21.53
C ALA A 434 29.25 21.12 -22.05
N SER A 435 28.09 21.35 -21.42
CA SER A 435 27.10 22.31 -21.88
C SER A 435 26.83 23.39 -20.84
N PRO A 436 27.25 24.66 -21.04
CA PRO A 436 26.99 25.76 -20.10
C PRO A 436 25.50 26.02 -19.82
N ILE A 437 24.61 25.62 -20.73
CA ILE A 437 23.17 25.81 -20.56
C ILE A 437 22.61 24.92 -19.46
N GLU A 438 23.20 23.74 -19.20
CA GLU A 438 22.74 22.80 -18.19
C GLU A 438 22.80 23.40 -16.77
N ALA A 439 23.96 23.93 -16.39
CA ALA A 439 24.11 24.60 -15.10
C ALA A 439 23.18 25.83 -15.00
N ALA A 440 23.00 26.57 -16.08
CA ALA A 440 22.17 27.75 -16.12
C ALA A 440 20.68 27.40 -15.93
N THR A 441 20.16 26.38 -16.63
CA THR A 441 18.75 25.96 -16.49
C THR A 441 18.49 25.28 -15.14
N THR A 442 19.42 24.47 -14.66
CA THR A 442 19.36 23.84 -13.33
C THR A 442 19.32 24.89 -12.21
N SER A 443 19.94 26.06 -12.40
CA SER A 443 19.93 27.15 -11.40
C SER A 443 18.54 27.63 -11.02
N PHE A 444 17.56 27.49 -11.92
CA PHE A 444 16.14 27.86 -11.67
C PHE A 444 15.19 26.67 -11.79
N GLY A 445 15.71 25.44 -11.71
CA GLY A 445 14.92 24.21 -11.55
C GLY A 445 14.39 23.60 -12.84
N GLN A 446 15.09 23.79 -13.96
CA GLN A 446 14.77 23.18 -15.26
C GLN A 446 15.97 22.37 -15.80
N GLY A 447 15.73 21.49 -16.78
CA GLY A 447 16.76 20.64 -17.39
C GLY A 447 17.04 19.33 -16.62
N PHE A 448 16.37 19.10 -15.52
CA PHE A 448 16.37 17.87 -14.75
C PHE A 448 14.97 17.58 -14.20
N SER A 449 14.74 16.38 -13.73
CA SER A 449 13.43 16.05 -13.12
C SER A 449 13.60 15.24 -11.84
N MET A 450 12.62 15.40 -10.93
CA MET A 450 12.58 14.79 -9.61
C MET A 450 11.16 14.49 -9.19
N THR A 451 10.98 13.66 -8.15
CA THR A 451 9.66 13.43 -7.58
C THR A 451 9.23 14.58 -6.65
N PRO A 452 7.92 14.80 -6.44
CA PRO A 452 7.44 15.73 -5.43
C PRO A 452 8.02 15.45 -4.03
N LEU A 453 8.15 14.18 -3.65
CA LEU A 453 8.71 13.80 -2.35
C LEU A 453 10.21 14.14 -2.23
N GLN A 454 11.00 13.98 -3.30
CA GLN A 454 12.40 14.41 -3.31
C GLN A 454 12.54 15.91 -3.03
N LEU A 455 11.69 16.76 -3.62
CA LEU A 455 11.73 18.20 -3.37
C LEU A 455 11.44 18.51 -1.88
N VAL A 456 10.45 17.83 -1.30
CA VAL A 456 10.12 18.01 0.13
C VAL A 456 11.30 17.56 1.02
N GLN A 457 11.94 16.43 0.72
CA GLN A 457 13.12 15.97 1.43
C GLN A 457 14.24 17.01 1.43
N MET A 458 14.54 17.59 0.25
CA MET A 458 15.60 18.60 0.11
C MET A 458 15.27 19.89 0.86
N HIS A 459 14.00 20.32 0.87
CA HIS A 459 13.56 21.46 1.68
C HIS A 459 13.56 21.13 3.18
N GLY A 460 13.37 19.86 3.55
CA GLY A 460 13.57 19.38 4.91
C GLY A 460 14.98 19.66 5.42
N ALA A 461 15.99 19.51 4.56
CA ALA A 461 17.36 19.88 4.92
C ALA A 461 17.53 21.38 5.19
N LEU A 462 16.75 22.26 4.55
CA LEU A 462 16.71 23.68 4.92
C LEU A 462 16.01 23.91 6.26
N ALA A 463 15.02 23.08 6.61
CA ALA A 463 14.17 23.24 7.79
C ALA A 463 14.75 22.60 9.07
N ASN A 464 15.84 21.84 9.01
CA ASN A 464 16.36 21.08 10.16
C ASN A 464 17.85 21.32 10.43
N GLY A 465 18.40 22.43 9.97
CA GLY A 465 19.81 22.75 10.16
C GLY A 465 20.76 22.00 9.22
N GLY A 466 20.29 21.55 8.07
CA GLY A 466 21.08 21.03 6.97
C GLY A 466 21.17 19.52 6.85
N LYS A 467 20.35 18.76 7.56
CA LYS A 467 20.36 17.30 7.54
C LYS A 467 19.36 16.76 6.52
N LEU A 468 19.82 15.91 5.61
CA LEU A 468 18.95 15.18 4.69
C LEU A 468 18.42 13.92 5.41
N VAL A 469 17.14 13.94 5.78
CA VAL A 469 16.42 12.85 6.46
C VAL A 469 15.60 12.04 5.46
N THR A 470 15.27 10.79 5.79
CA THR A 470 14.43 9.93 4.94
C THR A 470 12.95 10.17 5.21
N PRO A 471 12.16 10.65 4.25
CA PRO A 471 10.72 10.76 4.39
C PRO A 471 10.07 9.39 4.54
N HIS A 472 9.20 9.22 5.53
CA HIS A 472 8.56 7.94 5.83
C HIS A 472 7.14 8.10 6.37
N VAL A 473 6.33 7.05 6.21
CA VAL A 473 4.95 7.00 6.70
C VAL A 473 4.75 5.94 7.79
N VAL A 474 5.68 5.01 7.97
CA VAL A 474 5.60 3.95 8.98
C VAL A 474 6.33 4.37 10.24
N ARG A 475 5.62 4.37 11.37
CA ARG A 475 6.20 4.60 12.69
C ARG A 475 6.69 3.30 13.31
N GLY A 476 5.91 2.21 13.15
CA GLY A 476 6.26 0.88 13.64
C GLY A 476 5.05 0.08 14.11
N LEU A 477 5.31 -1.07 14.76
CA LEU A 477 4.27 -1.88 15.38
C LEU A 477 4.07 -1.47 16.84
N ILE A 478 2.82 -1.15 17.19
CA ILE A 478 2.41 -0.82 18.57
C ILE A 478 1.39 -1.84 19.08
N ASP A 479 1.41 -2.10 20.38
CA ASP A 479 0.38 -2.90 21.06
C ASP A 479 -0.82 -2.04 21.51
N SER A 480 -1.80 -2.70 22.14
CA SER A 480 -2.99 -2.03 22.68
C SER A 480 -2.68 -1.01 23.80
N LYS A 481 -1.50 -1.10 24.42
CA LYS A 481 -1.04 -0.16 25.46
C LYS A 481 -0.23 1.01 24.89
N GLY A 482 0.01 1.02 23.55
CA GLY A 482 0.80 2.03 22.87
C GLY A 482 2.32 1.80 22.97
N GLN A 483 2.76 0.62 23.46
CA GLN A 483 4.18 0.29 23.49
C GLN A 483 4.66 -0.11 22.10
N MET A 484 5.79 0.45 21.68
CA MET A 484 6.44 0.13 20.41
C MET A 484 7.20 -1.20 20.51
N HIS A 485 6.93 -2.12 19.59
CA HIS A 485 7.57 -3.44 19.52
C HIS A 485 8.54 -3.56 18.36
N ASP A 486 8.29 -2.85 17.27
CA ASP A 486 9.16 -2.84 16.11
C ASP A 486 9.10 -1.46 15.46
N SER A 487 10.25 -0.90 15.16
CA SER A 487 10.38 0.39 14.47
C SER A 487 11.28 0.21 13.25
N PRO A 488 10.89 0.73 12.08
CA PRO A 488 11.75 0.66 10.91
C PRO A 488 13.06 1.41 11.17
N THR A 489 14.15 0.82 10.71
CA THR A 489 15.46 1.49 10.75
C THR A 489 15.56 2.41 9.54
N HIS A 490 15.62 3.70 9.77
CA HIS A 490 15.86 4.69 8.73
C HIS A 490 17.36 4.94 8.54
N THR A 491 17.73 5.39 7.33
CA THR A 491 19.11 5.79 7.02
C THR A 491 19.54 6.93 7.94
N ILE A 492 20.82 6.90 8.37
CA ILE A 492 21.40 7.95 9.20
C ILE A 492 21.36 9.28 8.42
N PRO A 493 20.79 10.36 9.01
CA PRO A 493 20.72 11.65 8.35
C PRO A 493 22.10 12.18 7.93
N ARG A 494 22.21 12.62 6.67
CA ARG A 494 23.46 13.19 6.14
C ARG A 494 23.47 14.71 6.29
N GLN A 495 24.51 15.26 6.90
CA GLN A 495 24.70 16.72 6.94
C GLN A 495 25.07 17.22 5.52
N ILE A 496 24.23 18.05 4.93
CA ILE A 496 24.39 18.64 3.60
C ILE A 496 24.84 20.09 3.71
N PHE A 497 24.16 20.90 4.51
CA PHE A 497 24.45 22.31 4.74
C PHE A 497 24.77 22.59 6.20
N SER A 498 25.45 23.68 6.47
CA SER A 498 25.61 24.19 7.83
C SER A 498 24.29 24.83 8.31
N THR A 499 24.06 24.81 9.63
CA THR A 499 22.91 25.48 10.23
C THR A 499 22.88 26.98 9.92
N ALA A 500 24.05 27.62 9.86
CA ALA A 500 24.15 29.03 9.50
C ALA A 500 23.69 29.33 8.08
N THR A 501 24.01 28.45 7.11
CA THR A 501 23.53 28.58 5.73
C THR A 501 22.01 28.40 5.66
N THR A 502 21.48 27.34 6.29
CA THR A 502 20.04 27.04 6.22
C THR A 502 19.21 28.14 6.85
N GLN A 503 19.63 28.67 8.00
CA GLN A 503 18.93 29.76 8.69
C GLN A 503 18.85 31.02 7.77
N LYS A 504 19.96 31.44 7.15
CA LYS A 504 19.98 32.56 6.22
C LYS A 504 19.03 32.35 5.02
N VAL A 505 19.02 31.15 4.45
CA VAL A 505 18.14 30.85 3.31
C VAL A 505 16.67 30.89 3.73
N VAL A 506 16.29 30.32 4.88
CA VAL A 506 14.93 30.37 5.42
C VAL A 506 14.47 31.82 5.67
N GLU A 507 15.34 32.66 6.25
CA GLU A 507 15.08 34.10 6.42
C GLU A 507 14.88 34.83 5.07
N MET A 508 15.69 34.51 4.05
CA MET A 508 15.48 35.05 2.71
C MET A 508 14.17 34.57 2.08
N MET A 509 13.79 33.31 2.30
CA MET A 509 12.51 32.75 1.84
C MET A 509 11.30 33.42 2.51
N GLU A 510 11.42 33.92 3.74
CA GLU A 510 10.35 34.67 4.41
C GLU A 510 9.96 35.92 3.63
N THR A 511 10.92 36.62 3.00
CA THR A 511 10.62 37.81 2.18
C THR A 511 9.70 37.51 1.00
N VAL A 512 9.71 36.28 0.49
CA VAL A 512 8.78 35.84 -0.55
C VAL A 512 7.33 35.85 -0.07
N VAL A 513 7.11 35.46 1.20
CA VAL A 513 5.77 35.42 1.82
C VAL A 513 5.34 36.80 2.29
N THR A 514 6.24 37.60 2.86
CA THR A 514 5.92 38.90 3.42
C THR A 514 5.78 40.00 2.33
N GLN A 515 6.63 39.95 1.31
CA GLN A 515 6.77 41.02 0.31
C GLN A 515 6.64 40.58 -1.14
N GLY A 516 6.72 39.25 -1.40
CA GLY A 516 6.81 38.69 -2.74
C GLY A 516 5.55 37.96 -3.22
N SER A 517 5.79 37.00 -4.12
CA SER A 517 4.71 36.21 -4.74
C SER A 517 4.04 35.19 -3.80
N GLY A 518 4.59 34.99 -2.61
CA GLY A 518 4.05 34.09 -1.59
C GLY A 518 3.03 34.70 -0.63
N LYS A 519 2.70 35.98 -0.76
CA LYS A 519 1.72 36.69 0.11
C LYS A 519 0.41 35.93 0.38
N PRO A 520 -0.19 35.20 -0.60
CA PRO A 520 -1.39 34.42 -0.33
C PRO A 520 -1.24 33.32 0.73
N ALA A 521 -0.02 32.92 1.07
CA ALA A 521 0.27 31.96 2.13
C ALA A 521 0.53 32.63 3.51
N GLN A 522 0.47 33.94 3.61
CA GLN A 522 0.71 34.66 4.87
C GLN A 522 -0.41 34.39 5.89
N ILE A 523 0.02 34.15 7.14
CA ILE A 523 -0.87 33.93 8.29
C ILE A 523 -0.46 34.92 9.37
N PRO A 524 -1.37 35.79 9.85
CA PRO A 524 -1.08 36.75 10.91
C PRO A 524 -0.56 36.06 12.19
N GLY A 525 0.47 36.62 12.77
CA GLY A 525 1.10 36.08 13.99
C GLY A 525 2.08 34.91 13.78
N TYR A 526 2.32 34.47 12.54
CA TYR A 526 3.26 33.39 12.23
C TYR A 526 4.24 33.78 11.15
N ARG A 527 5.52 33.52 11.37
CA ARG A 527 6.57 33.71 10.37
C ARG A 527 6.71 32.47 9.51
N ILE A 528 6.46 32.62 8.23
CA ILE A 528 6.45 31.54 7.25
C ILE A 528 7.44 31.89 6.14
N ALA A 529 8.38 31.00 5.89
CA ALA A 529 9.25 31.05 4.72
C ALA A 529 8.60 30.28 3.57
N GLY A 530 8.74 30.76 2.31
CA GLY A 530 8.12 30.05 1.21
C GLY A 530 8.74 30.34 -0.15
N LYS A 531 8.35 29.55 -1.16
CA LYS A 531 8.72 29.77 -2.54
C LYS A 531 7.64 29.27 -3.49
N THR A 532 7.21 30.13 -4.40
CA THR A 532 6.31 29.79 -5.52
C THR A 532 7.08 29.11 -6.64
N GLY A 533 6.44 28.14 -7.28
CA GLY A 533 6.86 27.54 -8.55
C GLY A 533 5.78 27.66 -9.61
N THR A 534 6.19 27.97 -10.82
CA THR A 534 5.37 27.87 -12.03
C THR A 534 6.31 27.44 -13.15
N ALA A 535 6.31 26.16 -13.47
CA ALA A 535 7.13 25.56 -14.49
C ALA A 535 6.28 25.19 -15.71
N GLN A 536 6.86 25.23 -16.89
CA GLN A 536 6.27 24.62 -18.08
C GLN A 536 6.31 23.11 -17.92
N LYS A 537 5.28 22.43 -18.38
CA LYS A 537 5.23 20.98 -18.33
C LYS A 537 6.07 20.37 -19.43
N ALA A 538 7.06 19.56 -19.05
CA ALA A 538 7.88 18.83 -19.99
C ALA A 538 7.05 17.82 -20.80
N SER A 539 7.35 17.70 -22.09
CA SER A 539 6.73 16.70 -22.98
C SER A 539 7.52 15.38 -22.92
N PRO A 540 6.84 14.23 -22.94
CA PRO A 540 7.49 12.92 -23.05
C PRO A 540 8.40 12.80 -24.30
N ASN A 541 8.09 13.55 -25.36
CA ASN A 541 8.78 13.54 -26.64
C ASN A 541 9.89 14.64 -26.73
N GLY A 542 10.25 15.25 -25.60
CA GLY A 542 11.19 16.37 -25.53
C GLY A 542 10.50 17.74 -25.66
N GLY A 543 11.13 18.80 -25.13
CA GLY A 543 10.59 20.15 -25.07
C GLY A 543 9.44 20.29 -24.06
N TYR A 544 8.56 21.28 -24.29
CA TYR A 544 7.47 21.61 -23.38
C TYR A 544 6.10 21.55 -24.08
N ILE A 545 5.08 21.12 -23.33
CA ILE A 545 3.68 21.13 -23.81
C ILE A 545 3.15 22.57 -23.80
N LYS A 546 2.74 23.08 -24.96
CA LYS A 546 2.27 24.46 -25.09
C LYS A 546 1.05 24.71 -24.19
N GLY A 547 1.14 25.71 -23.31
CA GLY A 547 0.05 26.11 -22.40
C GLY A 547 -0.10 25.24 -21.15
N ALA A 548 0.58 24.08 -21.05
CA ALA A 548 0.54 23.25 -19.85
C ALA A 548 1.57 23.72 -18.83
N ARG A 549 1.14 23.83 -17.57
CA ARG A 549 1.97 24.33 -16.45
C ARG A 549 1.88 23.38 -15.26
N MET A 550 2.95 23.35 -14.48
CA MET A 550 2.99 22.80 -13.13
C MET A 550 3.07 23.98 -12.16
N THR A 551 2.10 24.13 -11.26
CA THR A 551 2.09 25.19 -10.26
C THR A 551 2.34 24.61 -8.89
N SER A 552 3.24 25.19 -8.11
CA SER A 552 3.63 24.69 -6.81
C SER A 552 3.92 25.80 -5.80
N PHE A 553 3.86 25.44 -4.53
CA PHE A 553 4.33 26.26 -3.43
C PHE A 553 4.91 25.38 -2.34
N VAL A 554 6.12 25.70 -1.89
CA VAL A 554 6.76 25.09 -0.73
C VAL A 554 6.85 26.13 0.39
N ALA A 555 6.50 25.72 1.61
CA ALA A 555 6.66 26.52 2.81
C ALA A 555 7.47 25.78 3.87
N ILE A 556 8.19 26.56 4.68
CA ILE A 556 8.91 26.12 5.87
C ILE A 556 8.42 26.99 7.03
N LEU A 557 8.07 26.36 8.16
CA LEU A 557 7.59 27.05 9.34
C LEU A 557 7.94 26.31 10.65
N PRO A 558 7.98 27.05 11.80
CA PRO A 558 8.13 28.48 11.89
C PRO A 558 9.54 28.94 11.46
N VAL A 559 9.73 30.20 11.07
CA VAL A 559 11.07 30.70 10.59
C VAL A 559 12.09 30.73 11.71
N GLU A 560 11.69 31.05 12.92
CA GLU A 560 12.55 31.15 14.10
C GLU A 560 13.07 29.80 14.62
N SER A 561 12.34 28.74 14.34
CA SER A 561 12.71 27.35 14.70
C SER A 561 12.16 26.41 13.62
N PRO A 562 12.79 26.35 12.45
CA PRO A 562 12.25 25.65 11.29
C PRO A 562 12.12 24.16 11.58
N ARG A 563 10.94 23.60 11.24
CA ARG A 563 10.62 22.21 11.51
C ARG A 563 9.74 21.59 10.42
N TYR A 564 8.67 22.25 10.01
CA TYR A 564 7.70 21.65 9.10
C TYR A 564 7.91 22.16 7.67
N VAL A 565 7.83 21.23 6.72
CA VAL A 565 7.77 21.53 5.29
C VAL A 565 6.37 21.21 4.79
N VAL A 566 5.70 22.20 4.20
CA VAL A 566 4.39 22.04 3.58
C VAL A 566 4.50 22.35 2.10
N PHE A 567 4.14 21.39 1.27
CA PHE A 567 4.26 21.49 -0.18
C PHE A 567 2.94 21.18 -0.87
N ALA A 568 2.55 22.02 -1.83
CA ALA A 568 1.44 21.76 -2.74
C ALA A 568 1.90 21.86 -4.18
N LEU A 569 1.42 20.94 -5.02
CA LEU A 569 1.72 20.84 -6.46
C LEU A 569 0.41 20.57 -7.21
N VAL A 570 0.12 21.36 -8.24
CA VAL A 570 -1.05 21.22 -9.10
C VAL A 570 -0.61 21.17 -10.56
N ASP A 571 -1.03 20.11 -11.25
CA ASP A 571 -0.68 19.81 -12.64
C ASP A 571 -1.78 20.27 -13.59
N GLU A 572 -1.41 21.04 -14.62
CA GLU A 572 -2.26 21.58 -15.66
C GLU A 572 -3.47 22.39 -15.16
N PRO A 573 -3.33 23.29 -14.17
CA PRO A 573 -4.40 24.22 -13.84
C PRO A 573 -4.69 25.14 -15.02
N LYS A 574 -5.98 25.44 -15.26
CA LYS A 574 -6.44 26.25 -16.36
C LYS A 574 -6.61 27.73 -15.96
N GLY A 575 -6.61 28.60 -16.94
CA GLY A 575 -6.81 30.04 -16.79
C GLY A 575 -5.51 30.85 -16.82
N GLU A 576 -5.61 32.12 -17.21
CA GLU A 576 -4.47 33.03 -17.35
C GLU A 576 -3.80 33.32 -16.00
N SER A 577 -4.57 33.36 -14.91
CA SER A 577 -4.09 33.58 -13.54
C SER A 577 -3.60 32.32 -12.81
N ALA A 578 -3.44 31.19 -13.49
CA ALA A 578 -3.02 29.93 -12.89
C ALA A 578 -1.50 29.90 -12.60
N TYR A 579 -1.10 30.54 -11.50
CA TYR A 579 0.27 30.60 -11.00
C TYR A 579 0.40 29.90 -9.64
N GLY A 580 1.61 29.60 -9.21
CA GLY A 580 1.87 29.04 -7.88
C GLY A 580 1.30 29.88 -6.73
N SER A 581 1.27 31.21 -6.88
CA SER A 581 0.68 32.15 -5.92
C SER A 581 -0.82 32.05 -5.80
N THR A 582 -1.54 31.79 -6.88
CA THR A 582 -3.01 31.81 -6.93
C THR A 582 -3.62 30.40 -6.79
N VAL A 583 -2.87 29.35 -7.15
CA VAL A 583 -3.32 27.96 -7.12
C VAL A 583 -2.78 27.24 -5.88
N ALA A 584 -1.46 27.17 -5.72
CA ALA A 584 -0.81 26.33 -4.71
C ALA A 584 -0.65 27.01 -3.34
N ALA A 585 -0.38 28.34 -3.30
CA ALA A 585 -0.18 29.03 -2.03
C ALA A 585 -1.45 29.05 -1.15
N PRO A 586 -2.68 29.20 -1.66
CA PRO A 586 -3.89 29.07 -0.84
C PRO A 586 -4.09 27.67 -0.25
N ILE A 587 -3.70 26.61 -0.97
CA ILE A 587 -3.73 25.23 -0.45
C ILE A 587 -2.80 25.13 0.76
N VAL A 588 -1.55 25.58 0.60
CA VAL A 588 -0.53 25.53 1.66
C VAL A 588 -0.99 26.38 2.86
N LYS A 589 -1.58 27.54 2.65
CA LYS A 589 -2.14 28.37 3.73
C LYS A 589 -3.16 27.58 4.56
N SER A 590 -4.17 26.99 3.92
CA SER A 590 -5.21 26.22 4.62
C SER A 590 -4.64 25.03 5.40
N VAL A 591 -3.61 24.39 4.85
CA VAL A 591 -2.93 23.27 5.52
C VAL A 591 -2.13 23.76 6.73
N ILE A 592 -1.43 24.89 6.63
CA ILE A 592 -0.67 25.47 7.75
C ILE A 592 -1.62 25.96 8.85
N GLU A 593 -2.74 26.59 8.50
CA GLU A 593 -3.77 27.01 9.47
C GLU A 593 -4.32 25.82 10.29
N ALA A 594 -4.38 24.62 9.69
CA ALA A 594 -4.73 23.39 10.40
C ALA A 594 -3.55 22.80 11.18
N LEU A 595 -2.34 22.85 10.63
CA LEU A 595 -1.14 22.29 11.26
C LEU A 595 -0.82 23.02 12.58
N ILE A 596 -0.99 24.33 12.62
CA ILE A 596 -0.69 25.18 13.78
C ILE A 596 -1.34 24.63 15.07
N PRO A 597 -2.67 24.49 15.17
CA PRO A 597 -3.28 23.95 16.38
C PRO A 597 -3.01 22.45 16.60
N LEU A 598 -2.87 21.65 15.53
CA LEU A 598 -2.62 20.22 15.65
C LEU A 598 -1.24 19.92 16.25
N GLU A 599 -0.23 20.68 15.85
CA GLU A 599 1.14 20.55 16.36
C GLU A 599 1.48 21.58 17.46
N GLN A 600 0.48 22.34 17.93
CA GLN A 600 0.61 23.35 18.99
C GLN A 600 1.74 24.36 18.72
N ILE A 601 1.85 24.80 17.46
CA ILE A 601 2.90 25.74 17.05
C ILE A 601 2.60 27.10 17.71
N PRO A 602 3.52 27.64 18.54
CA PRO A 602 3.29 28.93 19.18
C PRO A 602 3.34 30.06 18.16
N PRO A 603 2.59 31.15 18.37
CA PRO A 603 2.73 32.35 17.56
C PRO A 603 4.16 32.88 17.62
N SER A 604 4.65 33.37 16.48
CA SER A 604 5.94 34.04 16.42
C SER A 604 5.89 35.33 17.26
N LYS A 605 6.92 35.58 18.08
CA LYS A 605 7.02 36.86 18.80
C LYS A 605 7.05 37.99 17.76
N ALA A 606 6.25 39.04 17.96
CA ALA A 606 6.35 40.23 17.16
C ALA A 606 7.81 40.74 17.22
N ILE A 607 8.40 41.00 16.05
CA ILE A 607 9.65 41.76 16.01
C ILE A 607 9.29 43.10 16.60
N GLU A 608 9.70 43.38 17.85
CA GLU A 608 9.69 44.73 18.33
C GLU A 608 10.51 45.55 17.35
N GLU A 609 9.85 46.44 16.61
CA GLU A 609 10.54 47.49 15.88
C GLU A 609 11.46 48.14 16.91
N GLN A 610 12.77 47.93 16.76
CA GLN A 610 13.73 48.79 17.42
C GLN A 610 13.45 50.20 16.93
N LYS A 611 12.50 50.89 17.63
CA LYS A 611 12.36 52.30 17.52
C LYS A 611 13.72 52.86 18.00
N GLY A 612 14.48 53.30 17.02
CA GLY A 612 15.70 54.04 17.30
C GLY A 612 15.41 55.10 18.34
N VAL A 613 16.18 55.00 19.42
CA VAL A 613 16.29 56.10 20.38
C VAL A 613 16.87 57.27 19.64
N PRO A 614 16.29 58.49 19.79
CA PRO A 614 16.68 59.71 19.07
C PRO A 614 18.13 60.14 19.32
#